data_7231f6470c8592af2c6438ed95ce9e31
#
_entry.id   7231f6470c8592af2c6438ed95ce9e31
#
_cell.length_a   1.000
_cell.length_b   1.000
_cell.length_c   1.000
_cell.angle_alpha   90.00
_cell.angle_beta   90.00
_cell.angle_gamma   90.00
#
_symmetry.space_group_name_H-M   'P 1'
#
loop_
_entity.id
_entity.type
_entity.pdbx_description
1 polymer ?
#
loop_
_entity_poly.entity_id
_entity_poly.type
_entity_poly.pdbx_seq_one_letter_code
_entity_poly.pdbx_strand_id
1 'polypeptide(L)'
;MPRASQTNSSAVPVVAMIGGGQLARMTHQAAIALGQTLRVLAVDPNDPAAQVSPDIVLGSHTDYDALVKVAQGATVVTFDHEHVPTEHLDRLVADGVTVAPPPEALVHAQDKLVMRRRLADLGAPIPQFAEVTAADEAQEFSREVGGAAVIKTIRGGYDGRGVVLLDTPEQAREVAAKYLTDGVPILIEERVAMRRELSALVARSAFGQGSAWPVVQTVQRDGICVEVIAPAPDLPDDLAASAQQLGLRLAAELGVIGVLAVELFETVDGRILVNELAMRPHNSGHWTMDGAVTSQFEQHLRAVLDYPLGETSARAEIVVMSNVLGAPETPAMSLDERIHHLFARMPDAKVHMYGKGERPGRKLGHVNLVGKPGEDVAAVRERANRASHWLSHAQWTDNWNEHGTDTE
;
A
#
# COMPACT_ATOMS: atom_id res chain seq x y z
N MET A 1 18.70 26.09 -2.50
CA MET A 1 18.11 27.41 -2.14
C MET A 1 18.33 27.67 -0.66
N PRO A 2 18.69 28.86 -0.21
CA PRO A 2 18.90 29.15 1.20
C PRO A 2 17.56 29.07 1.94
N ARG A 3 17.51 28.33 3.05
CA ARG A 3 16.36 28.29 3.95
C ARG A 3 16.03 29.72 4.39
N ALA A 4 14.77 30.13 4.21
CA ALA A 4 14.27 31.35 4.82
C ALA A 4 14.44 31.22 6.34
N SER A 5 15.05 32.24 6.98
CA SER A 5 15.25 32.29 8.40
C SER A 5 13.92 32.30 9.14
N GLN A 6 13.51 31.15 9.67
CA GLN A 6 12.41 31.08 10.62
C GLN A 6 12.93 31.40 11.98
N THR A 7 12.60 32.57 12.47
CA THR A 7 12.76 32.98 13.87
C THR A 7 11.66 32.33 14.70
N ASN A 8 11.99 31.23 15.34
CA ASN A 8 11.52 30.64 16.59
C ASN A 8 11.67 29.11 16.52
N SER A 9 12.78 28.63 16.96
CA SER A 9 13.33 27.29 16.75
C SER A 9 12.93 26.26 17.81
N SER A 10 11.73 26.28 18.34
CA SER A 10 11.25 25.21 19.24
C SER A 10 10.00 24.45 18.75
N ALA A 11 9.49 24.79 17.58
CA ALA A 11 8.33 24.10 17.04
C ALA A 11 8.78 22.86 16.25
N VAL A 12 8.31 21.71 16.69
CA VAL A 12 8.44 20.44 15.96
C VAL A 12 7.69 20.57 14.63
N PRO A 13 8.21 20.03 13.51
CA PRO A 13 7.52 20.07 12.22
C PRO A 13 6.11 19.50 12.29
N VAL A 14 5.15 20.18 11.68
CA VAL A 14 3.79 19.67 11.45
C VAL A 14 3.75 19.04 10.08
N VAL A 15 3.41 17.77 10.01
CA VAL A 15 3.13 17.05 8.76
C VAL A 15 1.61 16.99 8.59
N ALA A 16 1.09 17.54 7.50
CA ALA A 16 -0.33 17.44 7.17
C ALA A 16 -0.56 16.19 6.30
N MET A 17 -1.46 15.31 6.71
CA MET A 17 -1.81 14.09 5.99
C MET A 17 -3.24 14.17 5.46
N ILE A 18 -3.40 14.09 4.15
CA ILE A 18 -4.70 14.07 3.50
C ILE A 18 -5.23 12.65 3.49
N GLY A 19 -6.36 12.45 4.20
CA GLY A 19 -6.98 11.16 4.46
C GLY A 19 -6.82 10.70 5.90
N GLY A 20 -7.94 10.23 6.50
CA GLY A 20 -8.01 9.78 7.89
C GLY A 20 -7.96 8.27 8.07
N GLY A 21 -7.43 7.52 7.08
CA GLY A 21 -7.43 6.06 7.06
C GLY A 21 -6.38 5.41 7.97
N GLN A 22 -6.19 4.10 7.77
CA GLN A 22 -5.25 3.31 8.58
C GLN A 22 -3.79 3.69 8.34
N LEU A 23 -3.42 4.16 7.14
CA LEU A 23 -2.04 4.55 6.87
C LEU A 23 -1.70 5.83 7.64
N ALA A 24 -2.61 6.80 7.68
CA ALA A 24 -2.49 8.00 8.50
C ALA A 24 -2.39 7.64 10.00
N ARG A 25 -3.22 6.69 10.50
CA ARG A 25 -3.17 6.22 11.89
C ARG A 25 -1.79 5.62 12.23
N MET A 26 -1.24 4.77 11.38
CA MET A 26 0.09 4.17 11.61
C MET A 26 1.24 5.18 11.40
N THR A 27 1.08 6.13 10.49
CA THR A 27 2.03 7.25 10.36
C THR A 27 2.02 8.14 11.59
N HIS A 28 0.85 8.37 12.19
CA HIS A 28 0.75 9.12 13.46
C HIS A 28 1.48 8.41 14.61
N GLN A 29 1.40 7.08 14.67
CA GLN A 29 2.16 6.28 15.66
C GLN A 29 3.67 6.50 15.52
N ALA A 30 4.20 6.54 14.29
CA ALA A 30 5.61 6.86 14.04
C ALA A 30 5.94 8.33 14.35
N ALA A 31 5.02 9.26 14.06
CA ALA A 31 5.19 10.69 14.37
C ALA A 31 5.32 10.93 15.88
N ILE A 32 4.54 10.24 16.70
CA ILE A 32 4.63 10.32 18.18
C ILE A 32 6.04 9.98 18.66
N ALA A 33 6.64 8.89 18.15
CA ALA A 33 7.99 8.48 18.52
C ALA A 33 9.06 9.50 18.14
N LEU A 34 8.84 10.25 17.05
CA LEU A 34 9.72 11.32 16.57
C LEU A 34 9.42 12.68 17.22
N GLY A 35 8.46 12.77 18.13
CA GLY A 35 8.02 14.02 18.74
C GLY A 35 7.33 14.98 17.75
N GLN A 36 6.85 14.49 16.62
CA GLN A 36 6.22 15.27 15.56
C GLN A 36 4.71 15.32 15.72
N THR A 37 4.07 16.34 15.15
CA THR A 37 2.62 16.45 15.06
C THR A 37 2.16 16.04 13.67
N LEU A 38 1.29 15.05 13.59
CA LEU A 38 0.56 14.68 12.37
C LEU A 38 -0.82 15.35 12.41
N ARG A 39 -1.04 16.33 11.54
CA ARG A 39 -2.38 16.90 11.31
C ARG A 39 -3.09 16.10 10.24
N VAL A 40 -4.33 15.72 10.49
CA VAL A 40 -5.09 14.81 9.62
C VAL A 40 -6.30 15.53 9.00
N LEU A 41 -6.45 15.44 7.68
CA LEU A 41 -7.72 15.73 7.02
C LEU A 41 -8.55 14.47 6.99
N ALA A 42 -9.65 14.43 7.74
CA ALA A 42 -10.55 13.29 7.81
C ALA A 42 -11.97 13.68 7.37
N VAL A 43 -12.69 12.74 6.80
CA VAL A 43 -14.10 12.95 6.41
C VAL A 43 -15.02 12.80 7.61
N ASP A 44 -14.68 11.88 8.51
CA ASP A 44 -15.49 11.54 9.69
C ASP A 44 -14.60 11.55 10.95
N PRO A 45 -15.06 12.09 12.09
CA PRO A 45 -14.32 12.03 13.36
C PRO A 45 -14.04 10.60 13.84
N ASN A 46 -14.78 9.61 13.31
CA ASN A 46 -14.55 8.19 13.57
C ASN A 46 -13.57 7.52 12.57
N ASP A 47 -12.99 8.28 11.66
CA ASP A 47 -11.94 7.73 10.78
C ASP A 47 -10.75 7.24 11.62
N PRO A 48 -10.05 6.17 11.18
CA PRO A 48 -8.96 5.53 11.93
C PRO A 48 -7.93 6.48 12.54
N ALA A 49 -7.47 7.47 11.78
CA ALA A 49 -6.48 8.43 12.28
C ALA A 49 -7.12 9.53 13.12
N ALA A 50 -8.36 9.94 12.81
CA ALA A 50 -9.07 10.96 13.56
C ALA A 50 -9.35 10.53 15.02
N GLN A 51 -9.54 9.24 15.27
CA GLN A 51 -9.72 8.70 16.63
C GLN A 51 -8.49 8.88 17.54
N VAL A 52 -7.31 9.11 16.99
CA VAL A 52 -6.04 9.13 17.75
C VAL A 52 -5.25 10.41 17.56
N SER A 53 -5.52 11.21 16.54
CA SER A 53 -4.83 12.49 16.33
C SER A 53 -5.46 13.61 17.13
N PRO A 54 -4.67 14.44 17.84
CA PRO A 54 -5.17 15.63 18.52
C PRO A 54 -5.39 16.82 17.56
N ASP A 55 -4.85 16.78 16.34
CA ASP A 55 -4.92 17.86 15.35
C ASP A 55 -5.67 17.36 14.09
N ILE A 56 -6.94 17.68 14.00
CA ILE A 56 -7.87 17.18 12.97
C ILE A 56 -8.53 18.36 12.26
N VAL A 57 -8.57 18.26 10.93
CA VAL A 57 -9.42 19.06 10.07
C VAL A 57 -10.49 18.15 9.47
N LEU A 58 -11.77 18.44 9.70
CA LEU A 58 -12.86 17.70 9.07
C LEU A 58 -13.17 18.32 7.71
N GLY A 59 -13.17 17.48 6.66
CA GLY A 59 -13.44 17.88 5.30
C GLY A 59 -13.09 16.78 4.28
N SER A 60 -13.51 16.99 3.04
CA SER A 60 -13.20 16.08 1.93
C SER A 60 -11.87 16.46 1.28
N HIS A 61 -11.15 15.45 0.76
CA HIS A 61 -9.99 15.63 -0.11
C HIS A 61 -10.34 16.28 -1.47
N THR A 62 -11.61 16.38 -1.81
CA THR A 62 -12.12 17.08 -3.00
C THR A 62 -12.55 18.52 -2.72
N ASP A 63 -12.53 18.94 -1.45
CA ASP A 63 -12.85 20.30 -1.04
C ASP A 63 -11.56 21.12 -0.89
N TYR A 64 -11.34 22.09 -1.77
CA TYR A 64 -10.13 22.90 -1.77
C TYR A 64 -9.95 23.71 -0.49
N ASP A 65 -11.01 24.23 0.09
CA ASP A 65 -10.93 25.02 1.33
C ASP A 65 -10.49 24.14 2.52
N ALA A 66 -10.94 22.88 2.56
CA ALA A 66 -10.46 21.91 3.54
C ALA A 66 -8.97 21.57 3.34
N LEU A 67 -8.53 21.46 2.09
CA LEU A 67 -7.11 21.23 1.76
C LEU A 67 -6.23 22.42 2.19
N VAL A 68 -6.66 23.66 1.92
CA VAL A 68 -5.95 24.86 2.40
C VAL A 68 -5.89 24.89 3.92
N LYS A 69 -6.99 24.57 4.58
CA LYS A 69 -7.05 24.58 6.05
C LYS A 69 -6.12 23.54 6.69
N VAL A 70 -6.06 22.32 6.16
CA VAL A 70 -5.16 21.29 6.70
C VAL A 70 -3.70 21.62 6.43
N ALA A 71 -3.38 22.28 5.31
CA ALA A 71 -2.04 22.69 4.93
C ALA A 71 -1.52 23.92 5.71
N GLN A 72 -2.39 24.69 6.34
CA GLN A 72 -2.03 25.95 6.98
C GLN A 72 -0.97 25.76 8.08
N GLY A 73 0.24 26.31 7.87
CA GLY A 73 1.35 26.20 8.81
C GLY A 73 1.99 24.82 8.89
N ALA A 74 1.60 23.86 8.03
CA ALA A 74 2.30 22.60 7.91
C ALA A 74 3.64 22.78 7.21
N THR A 75 4.63 21.97 7.59
CA THR A 75 5.94 21.90 6.92
C THR A 75 5.82 21.20 5.58
N VAL A 76 4.97 20.19 5.49
CA VAL A 76 4.72 19.38 4.29
C VAL A 76 3.32 18.78 4.34
N VAL A 77 2.72 18.63 3.17
CA VAL A 77 1.48 17.89 2.94
C VAL A 77 1.81 16.55 2.32
N THR A 78 1.25 15.47 2.83
CA THR A 78 1.38 14.11 2.31
C THR A 78 0.04 13.36 2.34
N PHE A 79 0.00 12.07 1.97
CA PHE A 79 -1.24 11.38 1.62
C PHE A 79 -1.40 10.01 2.31
N ASP A 80 -2.63 9.72 2.70
CA ASP A 80 -3.11 8.37 3.09
C ASP A 80 -3.66 7.60 1.87
N HIS A 81 -4.04 8.31 0.81
CA HIS A 81 -4.54 7.77 -0.46
C HIS A 81 -4.22 8.72 -1.62
N GLU A 82 -4.31 8.24 -2.86
CA GLU A 82 -3.96 8.97 -4.07
C GLU A 82 -5.12 9.78 -4.71
N HIS A 83 -6.30 9.89 -4.08
CA HIS A 83 -7.52 10.37 -4.76
C HIS A 83 -7.71 11.90 -4.76
N VAL A 84 -6.72 12.67 -4.31
CA VAL A 84 -6.82 14.14 -4.31
C VAL A 84 -6.76 14.64 -5.76
N PRO A 85 -7.69 15.51 -6.19
CA PRO A 85 -7.66 16.09 -7.54
C PRO A 85 -6.33 16.82 -7.82
N THR A 86 -5.70 16.51 -8.94
CA THR A 86 -4.38 17.07 -9.32
C THR A 86 -4.42 18.59 -9.38
N GLU A 87 -5.49 19.18 -9.93
CA GLU A 87 -5.69 20.64 -10.00
C GLU A 87 -5.71 21.31 -8.62
N HIS A 88 -6.16 20.63 -7.57
CA HIS A 88 -6.11 21.16 -6.22
C HIS A 88 -4.70 21.13 -5.66
N LEU A 89 -3.94 20.06 -5.96
CA LEU A 89 -2.55 19.95 -5.54
C LEU A 89 -1.66 20.99 -6.24
N ASP A 90 -1.86 21.20 -7.54
CA ASP A 90 -1.16 22.22 -8.32
C ASP A 90 -1.39 23.64 -7.75
N ARG A 91 -2.63 23.93 -7.33
CA ARG A 91 -2.96 25.19 -6.67
C ARG A 91 -2.26 25.34 -5.32
N LEU A 92 -2.25 24.28 -4.49
CA LEU A 92 -1.52 24.32 -3.21
C LEU A 92 -0.02 24.58 -3.41
N VAL A 93 0.59 23.93 -4.41
CA VAL A 93 2.00 24.15 -4.77
C VAL A 93 2.22 25.58 -5.25
N ALA A 94 1.33 26.12 -6.09
CA ALA A 94 1.40 27.51 -6.55
C ALA A 94 1.26 28.51 -5.40
N ASP A 95 0.51 28.17 -4.36
CA ASP A 95 0.35 28.98 -3.14
C ASP A 95 1.53 28.79 -2.15
N GLY A 96 2.58 28.04 -2.54
CA GLY A 96 3.80 27.86 -1.77
C GLY A 96 3.77 26.72 -0.75
N VAL A 97 2.77 25.84 -0.82
CA VAL A 97 2.70 24.64 0.04
C VAL A 97 3.66 23.56 -0.49
N THR A 98 4.46 22.98 0.39
CA THR A 98 5.27 21.81 0.06
C THR A 98 4.39 20.57 0.05
N VAL A 99 4.30 19.88 -1.10
CA VAL A 99 3.52 18.64 -1.28
C VAL A 99 4.48 17.49 -1.59
N ALA A 100 4.37 16.38 -0.89
CA ALA A 100 5.23 15.19 -1.03
C ALA A 100 4.42 13.87 -0.94
N PRO A 101 4.40 13.04 -2.02
CA PRO A 101 5.05 13.29 -3.31
C PRO A 101 4.42 14.47 -4.06
N PRO A 102 5.19 15.13 -4.98
CA PRO A 102 4.67 16.25 -5.74
C PRO A 102 3.61 15.79 -6.76
N PRO A 103 2.71 16.69 -7.22
CA PRO A 103 1.57 16.32 -8.08
C PRO A 103 1.99 15.60 -9.37
N GLU A 104 3.10 16.03 -9.99
CA GLU A 104 3.66 15.43 -11.20
C GLU A 104 4.15 13.99 -11.00
N ALA A 105 4.51 13.61 -9.78
CA ALA A 105 4.81 12.22 -9.41
C ALA A 105 3.51 11.46 -9.12
N LEU A 106 2.63 12.03 -8.29
CA LEU A 106 1.44 11.38 -7.78
C LEU A 106 0.47 10.93 -8.88
N VAL A 107 0.42 11.64 -9.99
CA VAL A 107 -0.43 11.30 -11.15
C VAL A 107 -0.19 9.87 -11.65
N HIS A 108 1.04 9.35 -11.55
CA HIS A 108 1.39 7.99 -11.96
C HIS A 108 0.82 6.91 -11.04
N ALA A 109 0.38 7.26 -9.83
CA ALA A 109 -0.36 6.37 -8.95
C ALA A 109 -1.89 6.55 -9.06
N GLN A 110 -2.34 7.66 -9.68
CA GLN A 110 -3.77 7.97 -9.89
C GLN A 110 -4.30 7.45 -11.22
N ASP A 111 -3.45 7.38 -12.25
CA ASP A 111 -3.83 7.16 -13.64
C ASP A 111 -2.96 6.07 -14.26
N LYS A 112 -3.56 4.90 -14.48
CA LYS A 112 -2.85 3.72 -14.98
C LYS A 112 -2.32 3.90 -16.41
N LEU A 113 -3.01 4.67 -17.25
CA LEU A 113 -2.56 4.91 -18.62
C LEU A 113 -1.36 5.87 -18.65
N VAL A 114 -1.40 6.94 -17.86
CA VAL A 114 -0.26 7.86 -17.68
C VAL A 114 0.94 7.11 -17.12
N MET A 115 0.73 6.27 -16.10
CA MET A 115 1.76 5.41 -15.53
C MET A 115 2.39 4.49 -16.59
N ARG A 116 1.57 3.74 -17.34
CA ARG A 116 2.05 2.80 -18.36
C ARG A 116 2.89 3.48 -19.45
N ARG A 117 2.39 4.61 -19.98
CA ARG A 117 3.11 5.40 -20.96
C ARG A 117 4.45 5.87 -20.42
N ARG A 118 4.46 6.44 -19.21
CA ARG A 118 5.70 6.93 -18.61
C ARG A 118 6.69 5.80 -18.32
N LEU A 119 6.22 4.66 -17.82
CA LEU A 119 7.08 3.48 -17.58
C LEU A 119 7.66 2.92 -18.89
N ALA A 120 6.88 2.91 -19.98
CA ALA A 120 7.36 2.54 -21.31
C ALA A 120 8.46 3.50 -21.80
N ASP A 121 8.26 4.80 -21.67
CA ASP A 121 9.25 5.83 -22.05
C ASP A 121 10.57 5.67 -21.25
N LEU A 122 10.48 5.25 -20.00
CA LEU A 122 11.64 4.97 -19.14
C LEU A 122 12.29 3.59 -19.41
N GLY A 123 11.72 2.80 -20.33
CA GLY A 123 12.20 1.43 -20.59
C GLY A 123 12.07 0.51 -19.38
N ALA A 124 11.07 0.73 -18.52
CA ALA A 124 10.77 -0.16 -17.41
C ALA A 124 10.11 -1.44 -17.93
N PRO A 125 10.38 -2.60 -17.31
CA PRO A 125 9.72 -3.85 -17.67
C PRO A 125 8.24 -3.79 -17.23
N ILE A 126 7.34 -3.75 -18.20
CA ILE A 126 5.88 -3.68 -17.98
C ILE A 126 5.18 -4.68 -18.89
N PRO A 127 3.93 -5.11 -18.58
CA PRO A 127 3.10 -5.83 -19.51
C PRO A 127 2.84 -5.03 -20.79
N GLN A 128 2.63 -5.71 -21.92
CA GLN A 128 2.10 -5.06 -23.12
C GLN A 128 0.73 -4.44 -22.78
N PHE A 129 0.46 -3.24 -23.31
CA PHE A 129 -0.77 -2.53 -23.01
C PHE A 129 -1.23 -1.66 -24.17
N ALA A 130 -2.52 -1.36 -24.20
CA ALA A 130 -3.11 -0.36 -25.09
C ALA A 130 -4.23 0.41 -24.40
N GLU A 131 -4.41 1.69 -24.75
CA GLU A 131 -5.63 2.44 -24.47
C GLU A 131 -6.75 1.88 -25.34
N VAL A 132 -7.97 1.80 -24.83
CA VAL A 132 -9.12 1.29 -25.55
C VAL A 132 -10.15 2.39 -25.69
N THR A 133 -10.38 2.83 -26.94
CA THR A 133 -11.37 3.82 -27.31
C THR A 133 -12.55 3.24 -28.08
N ALA A 134 -12.37 2.06 -28.66
CA ALA A 134 -13.39 1.27 -29.34
C ALA A 134 -13.32 -0.20 -28.94
N ALA A 135 -14.48 -0.86 -28.86
CA ALA A 135 -14.54 -2.26 -28.39
C ALA A 135 -13.75 -3.24 -29.28
N ASP A 136 -13.68 -2.97 -30.58
CA ASP A 136 -12.97 -3.81 -31.55
C ASP A 136 -11.44 -3.74 -31.31
N GLU A 137 -10.90 -2.62 -30.82
CA GLU A 137 -9.48 -2.47 -30.45
C GLU A 137 -9.10 -3.44 -29.32
N ALA A 138 -9.98 -3.61 -28.33
CA ALA A 138 -9.75 -4.57 -27.24
C ALA A 138 -9.73 -6.02 -27.75
N GLN A 139 -10.59 -6.35 -28.73
CA GLN A 139 -10.61 -7.66 -29.35
C GLN A 139 -9.33 -7.94 -30.13
N GLU A 140 -8.87 -6.96 -30.91
CA GLU A 140 -7.65 -7.06 -31.71
C GLU A 140 -6.41 -7.22 -30.83
N PHE A 141 -6.25 -6.36 -29.82
CA PHE A 141 -5.17 -6.48 -28.84
C PHE A 141 -5.17 -7.85 -28.17
N SER A 142 -6.33 -8.34 -27.71
CA SER A 142 -6.43 -9.66 -27.10
C SER A 142 -5.94 -10.78 -28.03
N ARG A 143 -6.26 -10.71 -29.36
CA ARG A 143 -5.73 -11.67 -30.33
C ARG A 143 -4.20 -11.59 -30.47
N GLU A 144 -3.65 -10.38 -30.50
CA GLU A 144 -2.21 -10.17 -30.64
C GLU A 144 -1.41 -10.73 -29.46
N VAL A 145 -1.95 -10.66 -28.22
CA VAL A 145 -1.31 -11.20 -27.03
C VAL A 145 -1.64 -12.66 -26.71
N GLY A 146 -2.28 -13.38 -27.65
CA GLY A 146 -2.57 -14.81 -27.52
C GLY A 146 -3.93 -15.16 -26.90
N GLY A 147 -4.88 -14.22 -26.87
CA GLY A 147 -6.28 -14.42 -26.47
C GLY A 147 -6.61 -14.00 -25.05
N ALA A 148 -5.77 -14.31 -24.08
CA ALA A 148 -6.00 -13.93 -22.68
C ALA A 148 -5.47 -12.51 -22.39
N ALA A 149 -6.31 -11.65 -21.84
CA ALA A 149 -6.00 -10.26 -21.57
C ALA A 149 -6.62 -9.77 -20.23
N VAL A 150 -6.31 -8.54 -19.84
CA VAL A 150 -6.86 -7.90 -18.64
C VAL A 150 -7.33 -6.50 -19.00
N ILE A 151 -8.60 -6.19 -18.79
CA ILE A 151 -9.10 -4.81 -18.86
C ILE A 151 -9.01 -4.19 -17.47
N LYS A 152 -8.49 -2.95 -17.41
CA LYS A 152 -8.43 -2.14 -16.19
C LYS A 152 -9.08 -0.78 -16.44
N THR A 153 -9.82 -0.27 -15.44
CA THR A 153 -10.21 1.14 -15.44
C THR A 153 -8.98 2.01 -15.27
N ILE A 154 -8.87 3.10 -16.04
CA ILE A 154 -7.70 3.98 -16.01
C ILE A 154 -7.55 4.63 -14.64
N ARG A 155 -8.67 5.03 -14.01
CA ARG A 155 -8.69 5.64 -12.67
C ARG A 155 -9.65 4.90 -11.74
N GLY A 156 -9.44 5.00 -10.45
CA GLY A 156 -10.40 4.63 -9.40
C GLY A 156 -10.45 3.14 -9.01
N GLY A 157 -9.62 2.26 -9.52
CA GLY A 157 -9.55 0.85 -9.11
C GLY A 157 -8.69 0.65 -7.85
N TYR A 158 -9.11 -0.21 -6.92
CA TYR A 158 -8.35 -0.66 -5.76
C TYR A 158 -8.82 -2.04 -5.29
N ASP A 159 -7.97 -2.82 -4.65
CA ASP A 159 -8.29 -4.17 -4.14
C ASP A 159 -9.06 -5.01 -5.19
N GLY A 160 -8.54 -5.11 -6.43
CA GLY A 160 -9.13 -5.87 -7.54
C GLY A 160 -10.35 -5.24 -8.22
N ARG A 161 -10.87 -4.12 -7.72
CA ARG A 161 -11.98 -3.41 -8.36
C ARG A 161 -11.51 -2.71 -9.63
N GLY A 162 -12.34 -2.76 -10.68
CA GLY A 162 -12.00 -2.18 -11.98
C GLY A 162 -10.96 -2.99 -12.77
N VAL A 163 -10.72 -4.26 -12.39
CA VAL A 163 -9.87 -5.21 -13.09
C VAL A 163 -10.71 -6.39 -13.53
N VAL A 164 -10.71 -6.72 -14.83
CA VAL A 164 -11.46 -7.84 -15.40
C VAL A 164 -10.52 -8.73 -16.18
N LEU A 165 -10.43 -10.00 -15.75
CA LEU A 165 -9.68 -11.04 -16.45
C LEU A 165 -10.51 -11.56 -17.61
N LEU A 166 -9.88 -11.74 -18.76
CA LEU A 166 -10.51 -12.12 -20.03
C LEU A 166 -9.78 -13.34 -20.57
N ASP A 167 -10.54 -14.32 -21.01
CA ASP A 167 -9.99 -15.57 -21.56
C ASP A 167 -10.03 -15.61 -23.09
N THR A 168 -10.88 -14.79 -23.71
CA THR A 168 -11.05 -14.76 -25.17
C THR A 168 -11.17 -13.34 -25.73
N PRO A 169 -10.83 -13.13 -27.02
CA PRO A 169 -11.00 -11.84 -27.69
C PRO A 169 -12.46 -11.34 -27.74
N GLU A 170 -13.41 -12.27 -27.78
CA GLU A 170 -14.85 -11.94 -27.78
C GLU A 170 -15.27 -11.35 -26.43
N GLN A 171 -14.79 -11.92 -25.33
CA GLN A 171 -14.98 -11.33 -23.99
C GLN A 171 -14.33 -9.95 -23.87
N ALA A 172 -13.15 -9.76 -24.45
CA ALA A 172 -12.47 -8.45 -24.44
C ALA A 172 -13.35 -7.38 -25.11
N ARG A 173 -13.93 -7.69 -26.28
CA ARG A 173 -14.84 -6.81 -27.00
C ARG A 173 -16.11 -6.52 -26.19
N GLU A 174 -16.73 -7.54 -25.62
CA GLU A 174 -17.98 -7.39 -24.84
C GLU A 174 -17.77 -6.50 -23.61
N VAL A 175 -16.73 -6.78 -22.82
CA VAL A 175 -16.41 -6.02 -21.60
C VAL A 175 -16.01 -4.59 -21.93
N ALA A 176 -15.20 -4.38 -22.98
CA ALA A 176 -14.83 -3.04 -23.43
C ALA A 176 -16.06 -2.24 -23.88
N ALA A 177 -16.97 -2.85 -24.68
CA ALA A 177 -18.20 -2.19 -25.13
C ALA A 177 -19.05 -1.70 -23.95
N LYS A 178 -19.16 -2.51 -22.88
CA LYS A 178 -19.89 -2.14 -21.67
C LYS A 178 -19.26 -0.92 -20.97
N TYR A 179 -17.96 -0.97 -20.67
CA TYR A 179 -17.28 0.16 -20.01
C TYR A 179 -17.35 1.46 -20.82
N LEU A 180 -17.13 1.37 -22.14
CA LEU A 180 -17.20 2.53 -23.04
C LEU A 180 -18.62 3.10 -23.13
N THR A 181 -19.66 2.25 -23.12
CA THR A 181 -21.05 2.70 -23.07
C THR A 181 -21.38 3.43 -21.77
N ASP A 182 -20.80 2.95 -20.66
CA ASP A 182 -20.94 3.59 -19.33
C ASP A 182 -20.05 4.84 -19.17
N GLY A 183 -19.29 5.22 -20.22
CA GLY A 183 -18.39 6.38 -20.21
C GLY A 183 -17.15 6.19 -19.31
N VAL A 184 -16.77 4.95 -18.99
CA VAL A 184 -15.62 4.64 -18.14
C VAL A 184 -14.39 4.41 -19.00
N PRO A 185 -13.34 5.25 -18.88
CA PRO A 185 -12.09 5.06 -19.60
C PRO A 185 -11.36 3.80 -19.14
N ILE A 186 -10.87 3.00 -20.10
CA ILE A 186 -10.20 1.73 -19.85
C ILE A 186 -8.91 1.60 -20.65
N LEU A 187 -8.03 0.75 -20.14
CA LEU A 187 -6.89 0.20 -20.87
C LEU A 187 -6.97 -1.34 -20.85
N ILE A 188 -6.29 -1.97 -21.79
CA ILE A 188 -6.13 -3.42 -21.86
C ILE A 188 -4.66 -3.77 -21.75
N GLU A 189 -4.36 -4.87 -21.06
CA GLU A 189 -3.01 -5.40 -20.88
C GLU A 189 -2.95 -6.88 -21.21
N GLU A 190 -1.78 -7.38 -21.58
CA GLU A 190 -1.55 -8.82 -21.66
C GLU A 190 -1.78 -9.47 -20.28
N ARG A 191 -2.34 -10.65 -20.27
CA ARG A 191 -2.44 -11.47 -19.05
C ARG A 191 -1.10 -12.14 -18.79
N VAL A 192 -0.34 -11.59 -17.85
CA VAL A 192 1.00 -12.08 -17.51
C VAL A 192 0.92 -13.50 -16.95
N ALA A 193 1.69 -14.42 -17.53
CA ALA A 193 1.91 -15.75 -16.95
C ALA A 193 2.85 -15.60 -15.73
N MET A 194 2.26 -15.28 -14.58
CA MET A 194 3.00 -15.02 -13.36
C MET A 194 3.22 -16.28 -12.53
N ARG A 195 4.37 -16.37 -11.90
CA ARG A 195 4.72 -17.35 -10.86
C ARG A 195 4.18 -16.90 -9.51
N ARG A 196 4.34 -15.60 -9.19
CA ARG A 196 3.86 -14.96 -7.95
C ARG A 196 3.88 -13.44 -8.08
N GLU A 197 3.27 -12.79 -7.12
CA GLU A 197 3.35 -11.34 -6.96
C GLU A 197 4.43 -10.97 -5.95
N LEU A 198 5.15 -9.89 -6.24
CA LEU A 198 6.20 -9.31 -5.39
C LEU A 198 5.90 -7.83 -5.15
N SER A 199 6.54 -7.26 -4.14
CA SER A 199 6.57 -5.81 -3.96
C SER A 199 7.97 -5.34 -3.58
N ALA A 200 8.49 -4.35 -4.30
CA ALA A 200 9.69 -3.62 -3.96
C ALA A 200 9.30 -2.30 -3.29
N LEU A 201 9.60 -2.18 -2.01
CA LEU A 201 9.33 -0.98 -1.22
C LEU A 201 10.61 -0.15 -1.13
N VAL A 202 10.53 1.12 -1.53
CA VAL A 202 11.65 2.06 -1.48
C VAL A 202 11.20 3.39 -0.87
N ALA A 203 12.15 4.16 -0.38
CA ALA A 203 11.91 5.54 0.05
C ALA A 203 12.94 6.47 -0.59
N ARG A 204 12.53 7.70 -0.91
CA ARG A 204 13.41 8.74 -1.44
C ARG A 204 13.11 10.08 -0.77
N SER A 205 14.16 10.76 -0.29
CA SER A 205 14.05 12.10 0.28
C SER A 205 14.11 13.19 -0.80
N ALA A 206 13.69 14.39 -0.45
CA ALA A 206 13.79 15.55 -1.35
C ALA A 206 15.23 15.85 -1.77
N PHE A 207 16.21 15.57 -0.90
CA PHE A 207 17.65 15.71 -1.19
C PHE A 207 18.20 14.61 -2.11
N GLY A 208 17.40 13.58 -2.41
CA GLY A 208 17.78 12.50 -3.33
C GLY A 208 18.39 11.27 -2.67
N GLN A 209 18.40 11.16 -1.34
CA GLN A 209 18.73 9.89 -0.70
C GLN A 209 17.69 8.83 -1.07
N GLY A 210 18.14 7.63 -1.36
CA GLY A 210 17.29 6.47 -1.61
C GLY A 210 17.61 5.33 -0.65
N SER A 211 16.58 4.60 -0.21
CA SER A 211 16.72 3.35 0.53
C SER A 211 15.68 2.34 0.07
N ALA A 212 16.00 1.06 0.15
CA ALA A 212 15.12 -0.04 -0.25
C ALA A 212 15.05 -1.07 0.87
N TRP A 213 13.85 -1.58 1.17
CA TRP A 213 13.69 -2.77 1.99
C TRP A 213 13.90 -4.05 1.18
N PRO A 214 14.08 -5.19 1.84
CA PRO A 214 14.01 -6.49 1.15
C PRO A 214 12.74 -6.61 0.32
N VAL A 215 12.84 -7.17 -0.87
CA VAL A 215 11.68 -7.48 -1.71
C VAL A 215 10.81 -8.52 -1.01
N VAL A 216 9.51 -8.33 -1.04
CA VAL A 216 8.55 -9.21 -0.37
C VAL A 216 7.68 -9.94 -1.38
N GLN A 217 7.22 -11.13 -1.01
CA GLN A 217 6.12 -11.79 -1.70
C GLN A 217 4.79 -11.33 -1.13
N THR A 218 3.84 -10.98 -2.00
CA THR A 218 2.46 -10.71 -1.64
C THR A 218 1.57 -11.85 -2.09
N VAL A 219 0.57 -12.19 -1.28
CA VAL A 219 -0.42 -13.22 -1.60
C VAL A 219 -1.79 -12.55 -1.66
N GLN A 220 -2.41 -12.64 -2.83
CA GLN A 220 -3.74 -12.11 -3.06
C GLN A 220 -4.78 -13.22 -2.97
N ARG A 221 -5.97 -12.87 -2.47
CA ARG A 221 -7.17 -13.70 -2.55
C ARG A 221 -8.34 -12.79 -2.94
N ASP A 222 -8.99 -13.12 -4.05
CA ASP A 222 -10.08 -12.32 -4.62
C ASP A 222 -9.71 -10.83 -4.82
N GLY A 223 -8.46 -10.58 -5.27
CA GLY A 223 -7.92 -9.24 -5.48
C GLY A 223 -7.51 -8.48 -4.22
N ILE A 224 -7.63 -9.09 -3.03
CA ILE A 224 -7.26 -8.48 -1.75
C ILE A 224 -5.98 -9.12 -1.25
N CYS A 225 -4.95 -8.32 -0.95
CA CYS A 225 -3.74 -8.81 -0.29
C CYS A 225 -4.09 -9.36 1.09
N VAL A 226 -3.84 -10.66 1.30
CA VAL A 226 -4.10 -11.35 2.57
C VAL A 226 -2.85 -11.59 3.38
N GLU A 227 -1.69 -11.73 2.74
CA GLU A 227 -0.43 -12.06 3.38
C GLU A 227 0.74 -11.38 2.68
N VAL A 228 1.77 -11.02 3.44
CA VAL A 228 3.07 -10.56 2.95
C VAL A 228 4.17 -11.34 3.65
N ILE A 229 5.12 -11.86 2.88
CA ILE A 229 6.26 -12.65 3.37
C ILE A 229 7.54 -11.89 3.07
N ALA A 230 8.30 -11.56 4.08
CA ALA A 230 9.49 -10.73 4.00
C ALA A 230 10.72 -11.45 4.61
N PRO A 231 11.83 -11.55 3.90
CA PRO A 231 11.99 -11.40 2.46
C PRO A 231 11.16 -12.39 1.64
N ALA A 232 10.99 -12.15 0.32
CA ALA A 232 10.32 -13.10 -0.57
C ALA A 232 11.07 -14.44 -0.58
N PRO A 233 10.44 -15.56 -0.19
CA PRO A 233 11.11 -16.85 -0.14
C PRO A 233 11.60 -17.29 -1.52
N ASP A 234 12.77 -17.95 -1.57
CA ASP A 234 13.35 -18.51 -2.82
C ASP A 234 13.45 -17.50 -3.98
N LEU A 235 13.53 -16.20 -3.67
CA LEU A 235 13.80 -15.17 -4.67
C LEU A 235 15.31 -15.10 -4.89
N PRO A 236 15.81 -15.32 -6.12
CA PRO A 236 17.25 -15.20 -6.41
C PRO A 236 17.78 -13.80 -6.05
N ASP A 237 18.98 -13.73 -5.48
CA ASP A 237 19.58 -12.48 -4.99
C ASP A 237 19.73 -11.43 -6.10
N ASP A 238 20.07 -11.85 -7.31
CA ASP A 238 20.19 -10.98 -8.48
C ASP A 238 18.85 -10.41 -8.91
N LEU A 239 17.79 -11.20 -8.83
CA LEU A 239 16.43 -10.74 -9.13
C LEU A 239 15.91 -9.80 -8.04
N ALA A 240 16.19 -10.10 -6.77
CA ALA A 240 15.86 -9.22 -5.64
C ALA A 240 16.58 -7.87 -5.78
N ALA A 241 17.88 -7.88 -6.06
CA ALA A 241 18.66 -6.67 -6.29
C ALA A 241 18.15 -5.88 -7.50
N SER A 242 17.79 -6.54 -8.60
CA SER A 242 17.20 -5.91 -9.78
C SER A 242 15.87 -5.22 -9.47
N ALA A 243 15.00 -5.85 -8.67
CA ALA A 243 13.74 -5.28 -8.25
C ALA A 243 13.91 -4.03 -7.37
N GLN A 244 14.85 -4.07 -6.42
CA GLN A 244 15.19 -2.92 -5.58
C GLN A 244 15.78 -1.77 -6.42
N GLN A 245 16.70 -2.05 -7.33
CA GLN A 245 17.29 -1.06 -8.23
C GLN A 245 16.23 -0.43 -9.13
N LEU A 246 15.30 -1.25 -9.66
CA LEU A 246 14.16 -0.75 -10.44
C LEU A 246 13.31 0.21 -9.61
N GLY A 247 12.95 -0.14 -8.37
CA GLY A 247 12.20 0.72 -7.47
C GLY A 247 12.89 2.05 -7.19
N LEU A 248 14.19 2.04 -6.86
CA LEU A 248 14.99 3.23 -6.63
C LEU A 248 15.11 4.11 -7.88
N ARG A 249 15.32 3.50 -9.05
CA ARG A 249 15.34 4.21 -10.33
C ARG A 249 14.00 4.88 -10.63
N LEU A 250 12.89 4.16 -10.48
CA LEU A 250 11.56 4.71 -10.70
C LEU A 250 11.24 5.84 -9.71
N ALA A 251 11.61 5.71 -8.44
CA ALA A 251 11.45 6.78 -7.46
C ALA A 251 12.22 8.06 -7.87
N ALA A 252 13.41 7.92 -8.43
CA ALA A 252 14.21 9.05 -8.90
C ALA A 252 13.64 9.68 -10.18
N GLU A 253 13.33 8.86 -11.21
CA GLU A 253 12.88 9.32 -12.53
C GLU A 253 11.45 9.91 -12.51
N LEU A 254 10.62 9.47 -11.55
CA LEU A 254 9.28 10.02 -11.33
C LEU A 254 9.26 11.16 -10.31
N GLY A 255 10.41 11.50 -9.69
CA GLY A 255 10.49 12.57 -8.71
C GLY A 255 9.78 12.30 -7.39
N VAL A 256 9.61 11.03 -7.00
CA VAL A 256 8.92 10.66 -5.76
C VAL A 256 9.67 11.17 -4.54
N ILE A 257 8.94 11.78 -3.61
CA ILE A 257 9.41 12.14 -2.27
C ILE A 257 8.50 11.42 -1.26
N GLY A 258 9.08 10.57 -0.42
CA GLY A 258 8.34 9.68 0.47
C GLY A 258 8.61 8.22 0.17
N VAL A 259 7.66 7.37 0.54
CA VAL A 259 7.67 5.93 0.24
C VAL A 259 7.01 5.67 -1.11
N LEU A 260 7.63 4.80 -1.91
CA LEU A 260 7.08 4.22 -3.13
C LEU A 260 7.05 2.70 -2.96
N ALA A 261 5.88 2.09 -3.16
CA ALA A 261 5.75 0.67 -3.38
C ALA A 261 5.59 0.41 -4.88
N VAL A 262 6.43 -0.46 -5.42
CA VAL A 262 6.34 -0.98 -6.79
C VAL A 262 5.81 -2.40 -6.71
N GLU A 263 4.57 -2.61 -7.11
CA GLU A 263 4.00 -3.95 -7.23
C GLU A 263 4.51 -4.61 -8.50
N LEU A 264 4.95 -5.86 -8.38
CA LEU A 264 5.66 -6.58 -9.43
C LEU A 264 5.05 -7.95 -9.66
N PHE A 265 5.05 -8.40 -10.90
CA PHE A 265 4.85 -9.80 -11.25
C PHE A 265 6.22 -10.47 -11.47
N GLU A 266 6.51 -11.57 -10.76
CA GLU A 266 7.53 -12.52 -11.18
C GLU A 266 6.88 -13.47 -12.18
N THR A 267 7.38 -13.48 -13.40
CA THR A 267 6.86 -14.32 -14.46
C THR A 267 7.39 -15.77 -14.34
N VAL A 268 6.72 -16.72 -14.98
CA VAL A 268 7.15 -18.14 -14.97
C VAL A 268 8.51 -18.37 -15.63
N ASP A 269 8.95 -17.44 -16.49
CA ASP A 269 10.29 -17.44 -17.13
C ASP A 269 11.33 -16.62 -16.35
N GLY A 270 11.01 -16.18 -15.12
CA GLY A 270 11.97 -15.57 -14.19
C GLY A 270 12.25 -14.09 -14.43
N ARG A 271 11.40 -13.36 -15.16
CA ARG A 271 11.46 -11.91 -15.31
C ARG A 271 10.59 -11.22 -14.26
N ILE A 272 10.82 -9.94 -14.03
CA ILE A 272 9.91 -9.07 -13.26
C ILE A 272 9.25 -8.05 -14.17
N LEU A 273 7.96 -7.79 -13.97
CA LEU A 273 7.19 -6.77 -14.67
C LEU A 273 6.49 -5.88 -13.64
N VAL A 274 6.47 -4.56 -13.88
CA VAL A 274 5.76 -3.62 -13.00
C VAL A 274 4.26 -3.74 -13.23
N ASN A 275 3.52 -4.02 -12.16
CA ASN A 275 2.06 -4.02 -12.16
C ASN A 275 1.48 -2.65 -11.84
N GLU A 276 1.81 -2.11 -10.66
CA GLU A 276 1.22 -0.86 -10.16
C GLU A 276 2.22 -0.09 -9.26
N LEU A 277 1.96 1.20 -9.08
CA LEU A 277 2.73 2.08 -8.20
C LEU A 277 1.82 2.64 -7.11
N ALA A 278 2.32 2.66 -5.87
CA ALA A 278 1.68 3.38 -4.78
C ALA A 278 2.69 4.35 -4.14
N MET A 279 2.38 5.64 -4.16
CA MET A 279 3.30 6.70 -3.72
C MET A 279 3.01 7.17 -2.29
N ARG A 280 2.87 6.22 -1.40
CA ARG A 280 2.56 6.36 0.04
C ARG A 280 2.97 5.09 0.77
N PRO A 281 2.93 5.08 2.12
CA PRO A 281 2.99 3.81 2.85
C PRO A 281 1.98 2.80 2.29
N HIS A 282 2.40 1.55 2.14
CA HIS A 282 1.64 0.53 1.43
C HIS A 282 1.43 -0.72 2.28
N ASN A 283 0.37 -1.48 1.98
CA ASN A 283 0.05 -2.72 2.71
C ASN A 283 1.20 -3.73 2.70
N SER A 284 1.92 -3.83 1.56
CA SER A 284 3.10 -4.70 1.45
C SER A 284 4.26 -4.31 2.36
N GLY A 285 4.24 -3.11 2.95
CA GLY A 285 5.24 -2.61 3.88
C GLY A 285 4.83 -2.68 5.36
N HIS A 286 3.66 -3.19 5.71
CA HIS A 286 3.22 -3.21 7.12
C HIS A 286 4.08 -4.11 8.02
N TRP A 287 4.67 -5.17 7.46
CA TRP A 287 5.62 -6.02 8.15
C TRP A 287 6.81 -5.26 8.74
N THR A 288 7.16 -4.09 8.15
CA THR A 288 8.30 -3.27 8.57
C THR A 288 8.13 -2.68 9.97
N MET A 289 6.90 -2.61 10.51
CA MET A 289 6.64 -2.06 11.84
C MET A 289 7.34 -2.85 12.94
N ASP A 290 7.38 -4.16 12.79
CA ASP A 290 8.00 -5.06 13.78
C ASP A 290 9.22 -5.80 13.21
N GLY A 291 9.27 -5.98 11.89
CA GLY A 291 10.22 -6.83 11.20
C GLY A 291 11.40 -6.09 10.56
N ALA A 292 11.43 -4.76 10.48
CA ALA A 292 12.56 -3.98 9.98
C ALA A 292 13.15 -3.05 11.04
N VAL A 293 14.38 -2.58 10.82
CA VAL A 293 15.01 -1.59 11.70
C VAL A 293 14.23 -0.29 11.68
N THR A 294 13.88 0.21 10.48
CA THR A 294 13.04 1.40 10.29
C THR A 294 11.76 1.01 9.58
N SER A 295 10.61 1.35 10.16
CA SER A 295 9.31 1.11 9.54
C SER A 295 9.09 2.01 8.32
N GLN A 296 8.24 1.58 7.39
CA GLN A 296 7.84 2.42 6.25
C GLN A 296 7.22 3.75 6.67
N PHE A 297 6.53 3.78 7.81
CA PHE A 297 5.86 4.97 8.33
C PHE A 297 6.85 6.00 8.87
N GLU A 298 7.84 5.55 9.64
CA GLU A 298 8.94 6.38 10.09
C GLU A 298 9.78 6.88 8.91
N GLN A 299 10.11 5.99 7.97
CA GLN A 299 10.89 6.34 6.80
C GLN A 299 10.16 7.34 5.89
N HIS A 300 8.82 7.21 5.78
CA HIS A 300 8.01 8.16 5.04
C HIS A 300 8.11 9.56 5.65
N LEU A 301 7.98 9.68 6.98
CA LEU A 301 8.14 10.95 7.69
C LEU A 301 9.56 11.52 7.51
N ARG A 302 10.60 10.69 7.62
CA ARG A 302 11.97 11.12 7.36
C ARG A 302 12.14 11.66 5.94
N ALA A 303 11.59 10.94 4.95
CA ALA A 303 11.71 11.30 3.55
C ALA A 303 10.99 12.62 3.20
N VAL A 304 9.75 12.81 3.66
CA VAL A 304 8.96 14.02 3.36
C VAL A 304 9.44 15.26 4.12
N LEU A 305 10.13 15.06 5.25
CA LEU A 305 10.77 16.13 6.04
C LEU A 305 12.23 16.37 5.66
N ASP A 306 12.74 15.62 4.67
CA ASP A 306 14.15 15.66 4.25
C ASP A 306 15.14 15.38 5.39
N TYR A 307 14.77 14.45 6.27
CA TYR A 307 15.68 13.90 7.28
C TYR A 307 16.53 12.77 6.65
N PRO A 308 17.71 12.48 7.21
CA PRO A 308 18.47 11.30 6.82
C PRO A 308 17.62 10.04 6.93
N LEU A 309 17.63 9.22 5.86
CA LEU A 309 16.89 7.97 5.84
C LEU A 309 17.49 6.96 6.81
N GLY A 310 16.62 6.15 7.42
CA GLY A 310 17.00 5.10 8.35
C GLY A 310 17.41 3.81 7.62
N GLU A 311 18.01 2.91 8.36
CA GLU A 311 18.36 1.58 7.91
C GLU A 311 17.11 0.74 7.66
N THR A 312 17.07 -0.01 6.55
CA THR A 312 15.89 -0.77 6.08
C THR A 312 16.05 -2.28 6.20
N SER A 313 17.12 -2.78 6.82
CA SER A 313 17.35 -4.22 6.99
C SER A 313 16.24 -4.89 7.79
N ALA A 314 15.96 -6.15 7.46
CA ALA A 314 15.08 -6.98 8.24
C ALA A 314 15.73 -7.38 9.59
N ARG A 315 14.90 -7.52 10.63
CA ARG A 315 15.34 -7.94 11.99
C ARG A 315 15.38 -9.45 12.18
N ALA A 316 14.84 -10.19 11.23
CA ALA A 316 14.80 -11.65 11.24
C ALA A 316 14.93 -12.21 9.84
N GLU A 317 15.27 -13.49 9.73
CA GLU A 317 15.36 -14.21 8.45
C GLU A 317 14.03 -14.26 7.74
N ILE A 318 12.92 -14.31 8.48
CA ILE A 318 11.55 -14.33 7.98
C ILE A 318 10.63 -13.48 8.86
N VAL A 319 9.78 -12.68 8.24
CA VAL A 319 8.67 -11.98 8.88
C VAL A 319 7.43 -12.18 8.01
N VAL A 320 6.31 -12.52 8.63
CA VAL A 320 5.05 -12.69 7.91
C VAL A 320 4.01 -11.72 8.48
N MET A 321 3.45 -10.91 7.59
CA MET A 321 2.29 -10.07 7.88
C MET A 321 1.04 -10.75 7.33
N SER A 322 0.01 -10.91 8.14
CA SER A 322 -1.30 -11.40 7.71
C SER A 322 -2.38 -10.36 8.02
N ASN A 323 -3.16 -9.99 7.00
CA ASN A 323 -4.26 -9.03 7.16
C ASN A 323 -5.43 -9.65 7.93
N VAL A 324 -5.97 -8.90 8.89
CA VAL A 324 -7.22 -9.23 9.58
C VAL A 324 -8.37 -8.66 8.76
N LEU A 325 -9.12 -9.52 8.10
CA LEU A 325 -10.27 -9.14 7.28
C LEU A 325 -11.57 -9.37 8.05
N GLY A 326 -12.56 -8.51 7.87
CA GLY A 326 -13.90 -8.73 8.44
C GLY A 326 -14.50 -10.02 7.90
N ALA A 327 -14.97 -10.87 8.80
CA ALA A 327 -15.63 -12.11 8.47
C ALA A 327 -16.98 -11.87 7.76
N PRO A 328 -17.52 -12.87 7.03
CA PRO A 328 -18.85 -12.78 6.44
C PRO A 328 -19.94 -12.47 7.48
N GLU A 329 -19.81 -13.03 8.68
CA GLU A 329 -20.65 -12.76 9.84
C GLU A 329 -19.77 -12.24 10.97
N THR A 330 -20.19 -11.13 11.60
CA THR A 330 -19.45 -10.55 12.74
C THR A 330 -19.54 -11.52 13.92
N PRO A 331 -18.39 -11.95 14.49
CA PRO A 331 -18.38 -12.83 15.65
C PRO A 331 -19.09 -12.22 16.84
N ALA A 332 -19.75 -13.06 17.67
CA ALA A 332 -20.38 -12.63 18.90
C ALA A 332 -19.34 -12.19 19.98
N MET A 333 -18.15 -12.82 19.96
CA MET A 333 -17.02 -12.45 20.82
C MET A 333 -16.48 -11.09 20.41
N SER A 334 -16.31 -10.16 21.35
CA SER A 334 -15.78 -8.83 21.11
C SER A 334 -14.33 -8.88 20.60
N LEU A 335 -13.91 -7.83 19.88
CA LEU A 335 -12.54 -7.73 19.42
C LEU A 335 -11.53 -7.73 20.57
N ASP A 336 -11.87 -7.10 21.68
CA ASP A 336 -11.02 -7.05 22.90
C ASP A 336 -10.78 -8.46 23.46
N GLU A 337 -11.84 -9.27 23.58
CA GLU A 337 -11.74 -10.66 24.00
C GLU A 337 -10.91 -11.48 23.02
N ARG A 338 -11.11 -11.29 21.70
CA ARG A 338 -10.30 -11.98 20.69
C ARG A 338 -8.82 -11.64 20.81
N ILE A 339 -8.47 -10.38 21.07
CA ILE A 339 -7.08 -9.94 21.30
C ILE A 339 -6.53 -10.57 22.60
N HIS A 340 -7.32 -10.59 23.66
CA HIS A 340 -6.93 -11.22 24.94
C HIS A 340 -6.57 -12.69 24.74
N HIS A 341 -7.44 -13.48 24.13
CA HIS A 341 -7.21 -14.90 23.88
C HIS A 341 -6.05 -15.13 22.90
N LEU A 342 -5.90 -14.27 21.89
CA LEU A 342 -4.76 -14.35 20.99
C LEU A 342 -3.43 -14.23 21.75
N PHE A 343 -3.29 -13.22 22.60
CA PHE A 343 -2.06 -13.00 23.36
C PHE A 343 -1.80 -14.09 24.41
N ALA A 344 -2.85 -14.68 24.99
CA ALA A 344 -2.71 -15.82 25.89
C ALA A 344 -2.09 -17.04 25.17
N ARG A 345 -2.46 -17.26 23.90
CA ARG A 345 -1.98 -18.37 23.09
C ARG A 345 -0.70 -18.06 22.31
N MET A 346 -0.60 -16.85 21.78
CA MET A 346 0.47 -16.40 20.88
C MET A 346 1.07 -15.08 21.38
N PRO A 347 1.86 -15.10 22.46
CA PRO A 347 2.37 -13.89 23.10
C PRO A 347 3.39 -13.11 22.24
N ASP A 348 3.91 -13.71 21.19
CA ASP A 348 4.83 -13.12 20.22
C ASP A 348 4.13 -12.46 19.03
N ALA A 349 2.80 -12.61 18.89
CA ALA A 349 2.05 -11.94 17.84
C ALA A 349 2.02 -10.43 18.05
N LYS A 350 2.29 -9.67 16.97
CA LYS A 350 2.20 -8.20 16.96
C LYS A 350 0.93 -7.80 16.24
N VAL A 351 0.00 -7.22 16.98
CA VAL A 351 -1.35 -6.88 16.48
C VAL A 351 -1.47 -5.39 16.25
N HIS A 352 -1.93 -5.02 15.06
CA HIS A 352 -2.15 -3.63 14.65
C HIS A 352 -3.58 -3.46 14.16
N MET A 353 -4.50 -3.07 15.05
CA MET A 353 -5.90 -2.82 14.68
C MET A 353 -6.13 -1.37 14.27
N TYR A 354 -6.98 -1.17 13.26
CA TYR A 354 -7.18 0.13 12.63
C TYR A 354 -8.32 0.96 13.24
N GLY A 355 -9.10 0.41 14.17
CA GLY A 355 -10.25 1.11 14.74
C GLY A 355 -11.43 1.24 13.78
N LYS A 356 -11.56 0.33 12.83
CA LYS A 356 -12.65 0.30 11.84
C LYS A 356 -13.79 -0.60 12.31
N GLY A 357 -15.02 -0.18 12.01
CA GLY A 357 -16.20 -1.06 12.17
C GLY A 357 -16.10 -2.32 11.29
N GLU A 358 -16.50 -3.45 11.83
CA GLU A 358 -16.45 -4.74 11.13
C GLU A 358 -17.44 -4.78 9.95
N ARG A 359 -16.97 -5.19 8.80
CA ARG A 359 -17.76 -5.47 7.58
C ARG A 359 -17.05 -6.56 6.78
N PRO A 360 -17.77 -7.44 6.08
CA PRO A 360 -17.19 -8.51 5.27
C PRO A 360 -16.09 -8.00 4.32
N GLY A 361 -14.93 -8.65 4.34
CA GLY A 361 -13.78 -8.34 3.49
C GLY A 361 -13.02 -7.03 3.82
N ARG A 362 -13.50 -6.22 4.77
CA ARG A 362 -12.82 -4.97 5.15
C ARG A 362 -11.53 -5.28 5.91
N LYS A 363 -10.42 -4.66 5.51
CA LYS A 363 -9.16 -4.71 6.28
C LYS A 363 -9.37 -4.01 7.62
N LEU A 364 -9.42 -4.77 8.72
CA LEU A 364 -9.64 -4.31 10.09
C LEU A 364 -8.33 -4.05 10.84
N GLY A 365 -7.29 -4.75 10.45
CA GLY A 365 -5.97 -4.72 11.06
C GLY A 365 -5.01 -5.66 10.33
N HIS A 366 -3.87 -5.89 10.94
CA HIS A 366 -2.94 -6.95 10.54
C HIS A 366 -2.20 -7.51 11.77
N VAL A 367 -1.63 -8.70 11.58
CA VAL A 367 -0.74 -9.35 12.54
C VAL A 367 0.61 -9.53 11.88
N ASN A 368 1.68 -9.15 12.59
CA ASN A 368 3.05 -9.49 12.21
C ASN A 368 3.57 -10.61 13.10
N LEU A 369 4.15 -11.64 12.50
CA LEU A 369 4.93 -12.68 13.14
C LEU A 369 6.38 -12.58 12.69
N VAL A 370 7.27 -12.39 13.66
CA VAL A 370 8.72 -12.41 13.43
C VAL A 370 9.18 -13.84 13.66
N GLY A 371 9.78 -14.47 12.65
CA GLY A 371 10.30 -15.84 12.74
C GLY A 371 11.46 -15.91 13.71
N LYS A 372 11.56 -17.05 14.40
CA LYS A 372 12.73 -17.37 15.25
C LYS A 372 13.90 -17.80 14.35
N PRO A 373 15.15 -17.69 14.82
CA PRO A 373 16.31 -18.16 14.05
C PRO A 373 16.13 -19.62 13.59
N GLY A 374 16.24 -19.85 12.28
CA GLY A 374 16.08 -21.15 11.65
C GLY A 374 14.63 -21.69 11.60
N GLU A 375 13.63 -20.87 11.93
CA GLU A 375 12.22 -21.27 11.79
C GLU A 375 11.83 -21.36 10.31
N ASP A 376 11.13 -22.44 9.96
CA ASP A 376 10.66 -22.65 8.58
C ASP A 376 9.59 -21.62 8.18
N VAL A 377 9.67 -21.14 6.94
CA VAL A 377 8.73 -20.16 6.37
C VAL A 377 7.28 -20.63 6.50
N ALA A 378 7.00 -21.90 6.21
CA ALA A 378 5.64 -22.44 6.27
C ALA A 378 5.09 -22.40 7.70
N ALA A 379 5.93 -22.65 8.72
CA ALA A 379 5.53 -22.59 10.12
C ALA A 379 5.18 -21.15 10.55
N VAL A 380 5.99 -20.15 10.16
CA VAL A 380 5.71 -18.74 10.47
C VAL A 380 4.42 -18.28 9.77
N ARG A 381 4.22 -18.66 8.49
CA ARG A 381 3.00 -18.39 7.74
C ARG A 381 1.76 -18.99 8.37
N GLU A 382 1.83 -20.27 8.78
CA GLU A 382 0.71 -20.94 9.45
C GLU A 382 0.33 -20.20 10.73
N ARG A 383 1.31 -19.80 11.55
CA ARG A 383 1.08 -19.04 12.77
C ARG A 383 0.44 -17.67 12.49
N ALA A 384 0.94 -16.92 11.52
CA ALA A 384 0.41 -15.61 11.14
C ALA A 384 -1.04 -15.72 10.63
N ASN A 385 -1.31 -16.70 9.77
CA ASN A 385 -2.64 -16.95 9.23
C ASN A 385 -3.62 -17.44 10.31
N ARG A 386 -3.17 -18.26 11.26
CA ARG A 386 -3.96 -18.68 12.41
C ARG A 386 -4.34 -17.49 13.29
N ALA A 387 -3.39 -16.60 13.59
CA ALA A 387 -3.62 -15.39 14.37
C ALA A 387 -4.63 -14.45 13.71
N SER A 388 -4.46 -14.16 12.42
CA SER A 388 -5.37 -13.29 11.68
C SER A 388 -6.76 -13.91 11.51
N HIS A 389 -6.84 -15.23 11.28
CA HIS A 389 -8.11 -15.95 11.21
C HIS A 389 -8.86 -15.90 12.55
N TRP A 390 -8.17 -16.12 13.67
CA TRP A 390 -8.76 -16.00 15.00
C TRP A 390 -9.36 -14.60 15.23
N LEU A 391 -8.59 -13.53 14.94
CA LEU A 391 -9.06 -12.16 15.09
C LEU A 391 -10.26 -11.84 14.18
N SER A 392 -10.33 -12.48 13.01
CA SER A 392 -11.43 -12.29 12.06
C SER A 392 -12.70 -13.04 12.46
N HIS A 393 -12.58 -14.32 12.88
CA HIS A 393 -13.70 -15.25 12.97
C HIS A 393 -14.01 -15.71 14.40
N ALA A 394 -13.18 -15.38 15.40
CA ALA A 394 -13.24 -15.93 16.75
C ALA A 394 -13.24 -17.49 16.77
N GLN A 395 -12.55 -18.08 15.80
CA GLN A 395 -12.41 -19.53 15.64
C GLN A 395 -10.96 -19.88 15.34
N TRP A 396 -10.40 -20.84 16.06
CA TRP A 396 -9.07 -21.36 15.77
C TRP A 396 -9.13 -22.33 14.57
N THR A 397 -8.10 -22.32 13.73
CA THR A 397 -8.00 -23.21 12.56
C THR A 397 -7.56 -24.62 12.92
N ASP A 398 -7.15 -24.83 14.16
CA ASP A 398 -6.92 -26.15 14.77
C ASP A 398 -7.97 -26.38 15.86
N ASN A 399 -8.12 -27.61 16.33
CA ASN A 399 -9.13 -28.01 17.32
C ASN A 399 -8.79 -27.53 18.76
N TRP A 400 -7.95 -26.53 18.93
CA TRP A 400 -7.64 -25.98 20.24
C TRP A 400 -8.86 -25.34 20.90
N ASN A 401 -9.14 -25.75 22.13
CA ASN A 401 -10.25 -25.21 22.93
C ASN A 401 -9.68 -24.28 24.01
N GLU A 402 -10.10 -23.05 24.05
CA GLU A 402 -9.65 -22.01 24.98
C GLU A 402 -10.07 -22.28 26.44
N HIS A 403 -11.10 -23.10 26.66
CA HIS A 403 -11.64 -23.40 27.98
C HIS A 403 -11.22 -24.78 28.55
N GLY A 404 -10.35 -25.51 27.85
CA GLY A 404 -9.67 -26.69 28.37
C GLY A 404 -10.56 -27.79 28.98
N THR A 405 -11.81 -27.90 28.52
CA THR A 405 -12.61 -29.07 28.89
C THR A 405 -12.30 -30.18 27.88
N ASP A 406 -11.35 -31.03 28.25
CA ASP A 406 -11.26 -32.36 27.65
C ASP A 406 -12.63 -33.02 27.88
N THR A 407 -13.46 -33.07 26.87
CA THR A 407 -14.57 -34.02 26.85
C THR A 407 -13.95 -35.36 26.47
N GLU A 408 -13.73 -36.22 27.51
CA GLU A 408 -13.52 -37.66 27.34
C GLU A 408 -14.59 -38.30 26.44
#